data_b45f6bd2f603a5e5fb281488dc11d9b1
#
_entry.id   b45f6bd2f603a5e5fb281488dc11d9b1
#
_cell.length_a   1.000
_cell.length_b   1.000
_cell.length_c   1.000
_cell.angle_alpha   90.00
_cell.angle_beta   90.00
_cell.angle_gamma   90.00
#
_symmetry.space_group_name_H-M   'P 1'
#
loop_
_entity.id
_entity.type
_entity.pdbx_description
1 polymer ?
#
loop_
_entity_poly.entity_id
_entity_poly.type
_entity_poly.pdbx_seq_one_letter_code
_entity_poly.pdbx_strand_id
1 'polypeptide(L)'
;MPALAADPAVREQAFARLQQVENRRREPWVAESLAYLNHPLRAPDARRFIGPSLDLLLEIQRTGDIFFPTRWIEAVLSGHRSREAAATVRDFLGRELQYPQRLRWTVLSAADELFRITR
;
A
#
# COMPACT_ATOMS: atom_id res chain seq x y z
N MET A 1 -4.33 -6.32 -17.75
CA MET A 1 -4.55 -6.33 -16.30
C MET A 1 -5.11 -4.99 -15.85
N PRO A 2 -6.27 -4.98 -15.16
CA PRO A 2 -6.93 -3.71 -14.81
C PRO A 2 -6.07 -2.76 -13.99
N ALA A 3 -5.19 -3.29 -13.12
CA ALA A 3 -4.32 -2.47 -12.28
C ALA A 3 -3.31 -1.65 -13.09
N LEU A 4 -3.02 -2.03 -14.33
CA LEU A 4 -2.12 -1.29 -15.23
C LEU A 4 -2.84 -0.25 -16.08
N ALA A 5 -4.17 -0.22 -16.06
CA ALA A 5 -4.93 0.70 -16.89
C ALA A 5 -4.59 2.16 -16.58
N ALA A 6 -4.55 3.00 -17.60
CA ALA A 6 -4.34 4.43 -17.41
C ALA A 6 -5.61 5.12 -16.89
N ASP A 7 -6.78 4.55 -17.10
CA ASP A 7 -8.05 5.12 -16.66
C ASP A 7 -8.17 5.07 -15.15
N PRO A 8 -8.26 6.24 -14.46
CA PRO A 8 -8.37 6.27 -13.00
C PRO A 8 -9.57 5.51 -12.45
N ALA A 9 -10.69 5.47 -13.18
CA ALA A 9 -11.89 4.75 -12.72
C ALA A 9 -11.66 3.25 -12.69
N VAL A 10 -10.98 2.70 -13.71
CA VAL A 10 -10.64 1.28 -13.77
C VAL A 10 -9.68 0.90 -12.66
N ARG A 11 -8.70 1.75 -12.39
CA ARG A 11 -7.72 1.55 -11.32
C ARG A 11 -8.38 1.57 -9.94
N GLU A 12 -9.32 2.49 -9.74
CA GLU A 12 -10.08 2.58 -8.51
C GLU A 12 -10.92 1.32 -8.26
N GLN A 13 -11.53 0.79 -9.31
CA GLN A 13 -12.28 -0.47 -9.21
C GLN A 13 -11.36 -1.65 -8.88
N ALA A 14 -10.16 -1.68 -9.47
CA ALA A 14 -9.19 -2.73 -9.17
C ALA A 14 -8.79 -2.68 -7.69
N PHE A 15 -8.54 -1.49 -7.16
CA PHE A 15 -8.21 -1.34 -5.74
C PHE A 15 -9.40 -1.73 -4.85
N ALA A 16 -10.62 -1.33 -5.21
CA ALA A 16 -11.82 -1.64 -4.44
C ALA A 16 -12.00 -3.16 -4.26
N ARG A 17 -11.66 -3.95 -5.30
CA ARG A 17 -11.71 -5.41 -5.20
C ARG A 17 -10.72 -5.94 -4.15
N LEU A 18 -9.56 -5.33 -4.04
CA LEU A 18 -8.55 -5.75 -3.05
C LEU A 18 -8.94 -5.40 -1.61
N GLN A 19 -9.90 -4.49 -1.42
CA GLN A 19 -10.40 -4.16 -0.10
C GLN A 19 -11.28 -5.25 0.50
N GLN A 20 -11.72 -6.19 -0.31
CA GLN A 20 -12.56 -7.31 0.13
C GLN A 20 -11.69 -8.55 0.38
N VAL A 21 -11.83 -9.14 1.57
CA VAL A 21 -10.98 -10.25 2.00
C VAL A 21 -11.05 -11.46 1.06
N GLU A 22 -12.22 -11.74 0.48
CA GLU A 22 -12.40 -12.87 -0.44
C GLU A 22 -11.47 -12.77 -1.65
N ASN A 23 -11.19 -11.55 -2.10
CA ASN A 23 -10.38 -11.29 -3.27
C ASN A 23 -8.88 -11.28 -2.96
N ARG A 24 -8.49 -11.42 -1.69
CA ARG A 24 -7.08 -11.44 -1.27
C ARG A 24 -6.54 -12.84 -0.99
N ARG A 25 -7.26 -13.88 -1.33
CA ARG A 25 -6.85 -15.27 -1.03
C ARG A 25 -5.58 -15.70 -1.76
N ARG A 26 -5.35 -15.18 -2.97
CA ARG A 26 -4.14 -15.47 -3.75
C ARG A 26 -3.11 -14.36 -3.50
N GLU A 27 -2.41 -14.45 -2.37
CA GLU A 27 -1.54 -13.37 -1.89
C GLU A 27 -0.44 -12.94 -2.86
N PRO A 28 0.26 -13.84 -3.57
CA PRO A 28 1.25 -13.40 -4.56
C PRO A 28 0.63 -12.56 -5.69
N TRP A 29 -0.56 -12.95 -6.15
CA TRP A 29 -1.27 -12.19 -7.17
C TRP A 29 -1.71 -10.82 -6.65
N VAL A 30 -2.14 -10.75 -5.39
CA VAL A 30 -2.54 -9.49 -4.75
C VAL A 30 -1.34 -8.53 -4.67
N ALA A 31 -0.18 -9.01 -4.22
CA ALA A 31 1.02 -8.19 -4.13
C ALA A 31 1.45 -7.70 -5.51
N GLU A 32 1.38 -8.54 -6.54
CA GLU A 32 1.69 -8.16 -7.91
C GLU A 32 0.73 -7.09 -8.42
N SER A 33 -0.57 -7.25 -8.16
CA SER A 33 -1.59 -6.27 -8.57
C SER A 33 -1.35 -4.91 -7.92
N LEU A 34 -1.00 -4.90 -6.63
CA LEU A 34 -0.67 -3.66 -5.92
C LEU A 34 0.58 -2.98 -6.49
N ALA A 35 1.60 -3.76 -6.83
CA ALA A 35 2.82 -3.21 -7.43
C ALA A 35 2.52 -2.55 -8.78
N TYR A 36 1.67 -3.16 -9.61
CA TYR A 36 1.25 -2.55 -10.87
C TYR A 36 0.39 -1.31 -10.65
N LEU A 37 -0.52 -1.35 -9.67
CA LEU A 37 -1.38 -0.20 -9.34
C LEU A 37 -0.54 1.00 -8.91
N ASN A 38 0.55 0.76 -8.19
CA ASN A 38 1.46 1.79 -7.69
C ASN A 38 2.74 1.92 -8.53
N HIS A 39 2.71 1.46 -9.79
CA HIS A 39 3.85 1.55 -10.71
C HIS A 39 4.32 3.01 -10.82
N PRO A 40 5.65 3.26 -10.92
CA PRO A 40 6.17 4.64 -10.99
C PRO A 40 5.50 5.52 -12.04
N LEU A 41 5.11 4.97 -13.19
CA LEU A 41 4.41 5.72 -14.23
C LEU A 41 3.01 6.17 -13.80
N ARG A 42 2.42 5.54 -12.79
CA ARG A 42 1.08 5.85 -12.29
C ARG A 42 1.11 6.40 -10.87
N ALA A 43 2.31 6.62 -10.31
CA ALA A 43 2.44 7.03 -8.92
C ALA A 43 1.67 8.30 -8.58
N PRO A 44 1.65 9.35 -9.42
CA PRO A 44 0.88 10.56 -9.07
C PRO A 44 -0.60 10.27 -8.85
N ASP A 45 -1.22 9.41 -9.66
CA ASP A 45 -2.61 9.00 -9.46
C ASP A 45 -2.75 8.05 -8.29
N ALA A 46 -1.81 7.10 -8.16
CA ALA A 46 -1.87 6.04 -7.16
C ALA A 46 -1.66 6.53 -5.72
N ARG A 47 -1.16 7.76 -5.52
CA ARG A 47 -0.99 8.31 -4.16
C ARG A 47 -2.27 8.24 -3.35
N ARG A 48 -3.42 8.35 -3.98
CA ARG A 48 -4.72 8.27 -3.31
C ARG A 48 -5.01 6.90 -2.69
N PHE A 49 -4.26 5.87 -3.09
CA PHE A 49 -4.43 4.51 -2.55
C PHE A 49 -3.56 4.23 -1.34
N ILE A 50 -2.56 5.07 -1.05
CA ILE A 50 -1.62 4.83 0.06
C ILE A 50 -2.35 4.81 1.41
N GLY A 51 -3.12 5.83 1.71
CA GLY A 51 -3.88 5.91 2.97
C GLY A 51 -4.82 4.73 3.16
N PRO A 52 -5.73 4.46 2.21
CA PRO A 52 -6.61 3.29 2.32
C PRO A 52 -5.86 1.96 2.43
N SER A 53 -4.72 1.81 1.76
CA SER A 53 -3.89 0.60 1.88
C SER A 53 -3.32 0.45 3.28
N LEU A 54 -2.90 1.53 3.90
CA LEU A 54 -2.42 1.53 5.28
C LEU A 54 -3.56 1.21 6.26
N ASP A 55 -4.74 1.75 6.01
CA ASP A 55 -5.92 1.49 6.84
C ASP A 55 -6.31 0.01 6.85
N LEU A 56 -6.05 -0.71 5.76
CA LEU A 56 -6.36 -2.13 5.65
C LEU A 56 -5.35 -3.04 6.34
N LEU A 57 -4.20 -2.51 6.76
CA LEU A 57 -3.09 -3.35 7.21
C LEU A 57 -3.43 -4.18 8.45
N LEU A 58 -4.24 -3.68 9.36
CA LEU A 58 -4.72 -4.45 10.52
C LEU A 58 -5.56 -5.65 10.09
N GLU A 59 -6.47 -5.45 9.14
CA GLU A 59 -7.28 -6.55 8.62
C GLU A 59 -6.41 -7.58 7.92
N ILE A 60 -5.45 -7.12 7.14
CA ILE A 60 -4.51 -7.99 6.42
C ILE A 60 -3.69 -8.83 7.39
N GLN A 61 -3.28 -8.25 8.52
CA GLN A 61 -2.57 -9.00 9.55
C GLN A 61 -3.43 -10.14 10.12
N ARG A 62 -4.74 -9.92 10.25
CA ARG A 62 -5.66 -10.93 10.80
C ARG A 62 -6.06 -12.00 9.80
N THR A 63 -6.13 -11.65 8.52
CA THR A 63 -6.74 -12.52 7.49
C THR A 63 -5.74 -13.15 6.53
N GLY A 64 -4.49 -12.65 6.48
CA GLY A 64 -3.45 -13.17 5.62
C GLY A 64 -2.43 -14.01 6.37
N ASP A 65 -1.42 -14.51 5.65
CA ASP A 65 -0.34 -15.23 6.32
C ASP A 65 0.59 -14.22 7.04
N ILE A 66 1.53 -14.75 7.83
CA ILE A 66 2.40 -13.94 8.69
C ILE A 66 3.24 -12.92 7.92
N PHE A 67 3.57 -13.22 6.64
CA PHE A 67 4.41 -12.34 5.82
C PHE A 67 3.60 -11.39 4.93
N PHE A 68 2.28 -11.55 4.88
CA PHE A 68 1.45 -10.76 3.97
C PHE A 68 1.44 -9.26 4.29
N PRO A 69 1.39 -8.81 5.56
CA PRO A 69 1.46 -7.38 5.83
C PRO A 69 2.70 -6.70 5.23
N THR A 70 3.86 -7.34 5.34
CA THR A 70 5.10 -6.83 4.75
C THR A 70 5.00 -6.75 3.24
N ARG A 71 4.54 -7.82 2.59
CA ARG A 71 4.39 -7.85 1.13
C ARG A 71 3.39 -6.82 0.63
N TRP A 72 2.29 -6.64 1.36
CA TRP A 72 1.26 -5.66 1.03
C TRP A 72 1.84 -4.25 1.02
N ILE A 73 2.48 -3.83 2.11
CA ILE A 73 2.97 -2.46 2.21
C ILE A 73 4.17 -2.20 1.30
N GLU A 74 5.04 -3.19 1.10
CA GLU A 74 6.15 -3.06 0.15
C GLU A 74 5.61 -2.85 -1.26
N ALA A 75 4.59 -3.61 -1.66
CA ALA A 75 3.98 -3.46 -2.98
C ALA A 75 3.30 -2.09 -3.14
N VAL A 76 2.63 -1.61 -2.10
CA VAL A 76 1.97 -0.30 -2.12
C VAL A 76 2.98 0.83 -2.31
N LEU A 77 4.12 0.76 -1.64
CA LEU A 77 5.10 1.86 -1.65
C LEU A 77 6.16 1.74 -2.75
N SER A 78 6.24 0.59 -3.43
CA SER A 78 7.34 0.27 -4.35
C SER A 78 7.56 1.28 -5.47
N GLY A 79 6.50 1.94 -5.94
CA GLY A 79 6.60 2.90 -7.05
C GLY A 79 6.62 4.36 -6.62
N HIS A 80 6.51 4.64 -5.33
CA HIS A 80 6.38 6.01 -4.83
C HIS A 80 7.73 6.60 -4.42
N ARG A 81 8.01 7.82 -4.90
CA ARG A 81 9.25 8.53 -4.61
C ARG A 81 9.02 10.01 -4.30
N SER A 82 7.75 10.43 -4.10
CA SER A 82 7.41 11.82 -3.89
C SER A 82 7.34 12.19 -2.41
N ARG A 83 7.54 13.49 -2.13
CA ARG A 83 7.37 14.02 -0.77
C ARG A 83 5.93 13.89 -0.30
N GLU A 84 4.98 13.99 -1.21
CA GLU A 84 3.56 13.84 -0.89
C GLU A 84 3.25 12.42 -0.43
N ALA A 85 3.84 11.40 -1.08
CA ALA A 85 3.69 10.02 -0.65
C ALA A 85 4.30 9.81 0.74
N ALA A 86 5.50 10.34 0.97
CA ALA A 86 6.16 10.26 2.28
C ALA A 86 5.33 10.96 3.36
N ALA A 87 4.74 12.12 3.04
CA ALA A 87 3.89 12.84 3.98
C ALA A 87 2.65 12.03 4.36
N THR A 88 2.04 11.34 3.39
CA THR A 88 0.88 10.49 3.64
C THR A 88 1.22 9.39 4.66
N VAL A 89 2.37 8.74 4.51
CA VAL A 89 2.81 7.70 5.44
C VAL A 89 3.09 8.28 6.83
N ARG A 90 3.79 9.41 6.89
CA ARG A 90 4.09 10.06 8.18
C ARG A 90 2.82 10.50 8.90
N ASP A 91 1.85 11.07 8.16
CA ASP A 91 0.58 11.50 8.73
C ASP A 91 -0.20 10.32 9.28
N PHE A 92 -0.19 9.19 8.56
CA PHE A 92 -0.84 7.97 9.05
C PHE A 92 -0.21 7.52 10.37
N LEU A 93 1.11 7.43 10.43
CA LEU A 93 1.82 6.99 11.64
C LEU A 93 1.61 7.96 12.81
N GLY A 94 1.54 9.25 12.54
CA GLY A 94 1.28 10.26 13.57
C GLY A 94 -0.16 10.23 14.09
N ARG A 95 -1.11 9.86 13.25
CA ARG A 95 -2.52 9.77 13.60
C ARG A 95 -2.86 8.50 14.36
N GLU A 96 -2.18 7.40 14.04
CA GLU A 96 -2.47 6.07 14.56
C GLU A 96 -1.52 5.71 15.73
N LEU A 97 -1.59 6.47 16.82
CA LEU A 97 -0.70 6.28 17.96
C LEU A 97 -0.90 4.94 18.68
N GLN A 98 -2.10 4.36 18.57
CA GLN A 98 -2.43 3.05 19.15
C GLN A 98 -2.14 1.88 18.21
N TYR A 99 -1.54 2.16 17.07
CA TYR A 99 -1.25 1.15 16.05
C TYR A 99 -0.29 0.09 16.61
N PRO A 100 -0.51 -1.22 16.33
CA PRO A 100 0.38 -2.27 16.82
C PRO A 100 1.83 -2.00 16.43
N GLN A 101 2.74 -2.10 17.39
CA GLN A 101 4.15 -1.74 17.16
C GLN A 101 4.80 -2.57 16.06
N ARG A 102 4.45 -3.86 15.96
CA ARG A 102 4.97 -4.73 14.89
C ARG A 102 4.59 -4.18 13.51
N LEU A 103 3.34 -3.78 13.33
CA LEU A 103 2.89 -3.21 12.06
C LEU A 103 3.50 -1.83 11.82
N ARG A 104 3.69 -1.03 12.87
CA ARG A 104 4.37 0.26 12.75
C ARG A 104 5.79 0.07 12.24
N TRP A 105 6.52 -0.91 12.77
CA TRP A 105 7.87 -1.22 12.28
C TRP A 105 7.86 -1.73 10.85
N THR A 106 6.85 -2.55 10.48
CA THR A 106 6.69 -3.01 9.10
C THR A 106 6.52 -1.85 8.13
N VAL A 107 5.68 -0.87 8.49
CA VAL A 107 5.47 0.32 7.67
C VAL A 107 6.75 1.16 7.59
N LEU A 108 7.42 1.40 8.71
CA LEU A 108 8.65 2.18 8.75
C LEU A 108 9.75 1.53 7.91
N SER A 109 9.88 0.21 7.99
CA SER A 109 10.87 -0.52 7.20
C SER A 109 10.59 -0.40 5.71
N ALA A 110 9.32 -0.59 5.32
CA ALA A 110 8.93 -0.50 3.91
C ALA A 110 9.09 0.93 3.37
N ALA A 111 8.88 1.94 4.21
CA ALA A 111 8.96 3.34 3.83
C ALA A 111 10.37 3.93 3.95
N ASP A 112 11.34 3.17 4.45
CA ASP A 112 12.68 3.69 4.74
C ASP A 112 13.34 4.36 3.54
N GLU A 113 13.31 3.70 2.38
CA GLU A 113 13.89 4.26 1.16
C GLU A 113 13.15 5.54 0.75
N LEU A 114 11.81 5.51 0.77
CA LEU A 114 11.00 6.68 0.44
C LEU A 114 11.35 7.86 1.33
N PHE A 115 11.50 7.65 2.62
CA PHE A 115 11.86 8.71 3.57
C PHE A 115 13.27 9.24 3.30
N ARG A 116 14.22 8.36 2.96
CA ARG A 116 15.60 8.78 2.68
C ARG A 116 15.70 9.64 1.43
N ILE A 117 15.01 9.27 0.37
CA ILE A 117 15.09 10.01 -0.91
C ILE A 117 14.28 11.30 -0.90
N THR A 118 13.40 11.50 0.08
CA THR A 118 12.53 12.69 0.17
C THR A 118 12.89 13.62 1.32
N ARG A 119 14.02 13.40 1.96
CA ARG A 119 14.51 14.27 3.04
C ARG A 119 14.68 15.72 2.61
#